data_d29c7d64191cded95bd560dd3758976b
#
_entry.id   d29c7d64191cded95bd560dd3758976b
#
_cell.length_a   1.000
_cell.length_b   1.000
_cell.length_c   1.000
_cell.angle_alpha   90.00
_cell.angle_beta   90.00
_cell.angle_gamma   90.00
#
_symmetry.space_group_name_H-M   'P 1'
#
loop_
_entity.id
_entity.type
_entity.pdbx_description
1 polymer ?
#
loop_
_entity_poly.entity_id
_entity_poly.type
_entity_poly.pdbx_seq_one_letter_code
_entity_poly.pdbx_strand_id
1 'polypeptide(L)'
;MDTKYATELIQPGSVAPDFKMQTLDGKKFQFSKFAKGKTVVLDFWASWCPDCRKDAPEVVRMQQAYKQHGIEFVGVSMDTDVEAWKKAVEKFGITYPQVSELKKFKDTDIAKAYGVKWIPSMVVVGPDGKIQLSTVLTYKVDKYLKELTTGAYVPAQKGERVSIDGDHGKLAAIIQKPELKEGEQCPMVLFCHGFSGTKDGPMFELICDTLQAHGIASIRFDFNGHGQSEGEFKDMTVPNEIEDAKKVVEYVSSLRYVDGLAIVGHSQGGVVASMTAGELSEALGKPAFKAVALMAPAAVLREDAIRGNTMGKMYDPFDPGEYVELFGGLKLGGNYIRTAFSLPIYETAAKYQGPAIIVHGNADRVVPYTFGERFHQIWPGSEYYMQEYFDHGFSQNIYRSTDLVAQFLINKLK
;
A
#
# COMPACT_ATOMS: atom_id res chain seq x y z
N MET A 1 1.48 -8.97 14.08
CA MET A 1 1.75 -10.41 13.88
C MET A 1 3.24 -10.69 13.69
N ASP A 2 3.89 -10.00 12.77
CA ASP A 2 5.30 -10.27 12.45
C ASP A 2 6.25 -10.12 13.66
N THR A 3 6.06 -9.08 14.47
CA THR A 3 6.85 -8.88 15.70
C THR A 3 6.66 -9.97 16.76
N LYS A 4 5.56 -10.71 16.73
CA LYS A 4 5.28 -11.77 17.69
C LYS A 4 5.74 -13.15 17.20
N TYR A 5 5.54 -13.46 15.92
CA TYR A 5 5.75 -14.81 15.38
C TYR A 5 6.99 -14.94 14.51
N ALA A 6 7.40 -13.88 13.79
CA ALA A 6 8.62 -13.92 12.98
C ALA A 6 9.91 -13.98 13.83
N THR A 7 9.88 -13.47 15.06
CA THR A 7 11.03 -13.56 15.98
C THR A 7 11.36 -14.99 16.41
N GLU A 8 10.40 -15.90 16.27
CA GLU A 8 10.59 -17.32 16.58
C GLU A 8 11.16 -18.12 15.40
N LEU A 9 11.08 -17.54 14.19
CA LEU A 9 11.66 -18.12 12.98
C LEU A 9 13.19 -18.05 13.00
N ILE A 10 13.80 -18.93 12.22
CA ILE A 10 15.24 -18.90 12.00
C ILE A 10 15.66 -17.53 11.44
N GLN A 11 16.71 -16.95 12.03
CA GLN A 11 17.07 -15.56 11.76
C GLN A 11 17.90 -15.41 10.47
N PRO A 12 17.77 -14.26 9.77
CA PRO A 12 18.64 -13.91 8.64
C PRO A 12 20.13 -14.06 8.99
N GLY A 13 20.93 -14.53 8.03
CA GLY A 13 22.35 -14.83 8.18
C GLY A 13 22.66 -16.27 8.65
N SER A 14 21.69 -16.99 9.22
CA SER A 14 21.83 -18.39 9.59
C SER A 14 21.84 -19.30 8.36
N VAL A 15 22.54 -20.45 8.45
CA VAL A 15 22.48 -21.46 7.40
C VAL A 15 21.12 -22.15 7.43
N ALA A 16 20.48 -22.27 6.28
CA ALA A 16 19.20 -22.93 6.14
C ALA A 16 19.32 -24.43 6.45
N PRO A 17 18.55 -25.00 7.40
CA PRO A 17 18.53 -26.44 7.68
C PRO A 17 18.19 -27.25 6.44
N ASP A 18 19.01 -28.27 6.12
CA ASP A 18 18.69 -29.21 5.04
C ASP A 18 17.61 -30.19 5.48
N PHE A 19 16.79 -30.61 4.53
CA PHE A 19 15.77 -31.62 4.76
C PHE A 19 15.57 -32.53 3.55
N LYS A 20 15.05 -33.73 3.83
CA LYS A 20 14.67 -34.71 2.81
C LYS A 20 13.23 -35.12 3.03
N MET A 21 12.42 -34.99 2.01
CA MET A 21 11.00 -35.34 2.04
C MET A 21 10.57 -35.98 0.74
N GLN A 22 9.31 -36.38 0.67
CA GLN A 22 8.67 -36.74 -0.59
C GLN A 22 7.83 -35.57 -1.10
N THR A 23 7.85 -35.40 -2.40
CA THR A 23 6.93 -34.50 -3.10
C THR A 23 5.54 -35.11 -3.17
N LEU A 24 4.53 -34.27 -3.51
CA LEU A 24 3.14 -34.73 -3.66
C LEU A 24 2.98 -35.83 -4.71
N ASP A 25 3.84 -35.88 -5.72
CA ASP A 25 3.91 -36.94 -6.75
C ASP A 25 4.84 -38.12 -6.35
N GLY A 26 5.25 -38.21 -5.09
CA GLY A 26 6.00 -39.33 -4.50
C GLY A 26 7.50 -39.35 -4.80
N LYS A 27 8.04 -38.33 -5.46
CA LYS A 27 9.48 -38.25 -5.75
C LYS A 27 10.30 -37.85 -4.51
N LYS A 28 11.54 -38.32 -4.46
CA LYS A 28 12.48 -37.91 -3.41
C LYS A 28 12.92 -36.47 -3.63
N PHE A 29 12.77 -35.63 -2.61
CA PHE A 29 13.19 -34.24 -2.60
C PHE A 29 14.25 -34.02 -1.53
N GLN A 30 15.35 -33.36 -1.88
CA GLN A 30 16.35 -32.87 -0.92
C GLN A 30 16.58 -31.40 -1.15
N PHE A 31 16.35 -30.61 -0.11
CA PHE A 31 16.38 -29.14 -0.20
C PHE A 31 17.75 -28.59 -0.61
N SER A 32 18.83 -29.04 0.03
CA SER A 32 20.19 -28.56 -0.27
C SER A 32 20.60 -28.82 -1.73
N LYS A 33 20.12 -29.90 -2.36
CA LYS A 33 20.36 -30.16 -3.78
C LYS A 33 19.51 -29.24 -4.68
N PHE A 34 18.26 -29.03 -4.32
CA PHE A 34 17.34 -28.19 -5.07
C PHE A 34 17.75 -26.72 -5.03
N ALA A 35 18.15 -26.22 -3.85
CA ALA A 35 18.48 -24.83 -3.58
C ALA A 35 19.87 -24.41 -4.03
N LYS A 36 20.75 -25.37 -4.45
CA LYS A 36 22.13 -25.08 -4.76
C LYS A 36 22.29 -23.98 -5.81
N GLY A 37 22.88 -22.86 -5.41
CA GLY A 37 23.14 -21.70 -6.28
C GLY A 37 21.89 -20.92 -6.70
N LYS A 38 20.75 -21.14 -6.02
CA LYS A 38 19.49 -20.47 -6.34
C LYS A 38 18.96 -19.71 -5.13
N THR A 39 18.19 -18.69 -5.38
CA THR A 39 17.29 -18.12 -4.37
C THR A 39 16.02 -18.97 -4.30
N VAL A 40 15.66 -19.43 -3.10
CA VAL A 40 14.48 -20.28 -2.88
C VAL A 40 13.60 -19.69 -1.79
N VAL A 41 12.30 -19.64 -2.04
CA VAL A 41 11.28 -19.29 -1.07
C VAL A 41 10.64 -20.56 -0.55
N LEU A 42 10.75 -20.81 0.76
CA LEU A 42 10.00 -21.84 1.47
C LEU A 42 8.69 -21.26 1.97
N ASP A 43 7.57 -21.84 1.54
CA ASP A 43 6.22 -21.45 1.92
C ASP A 43 5.62 -22.50 2.85
N PHE A 44 5.60 -22.22 4.16
CA PHE A 44 5.03 -23.07 5.19
C PHE A 44 3.52 -22.82 5.30
N TRP A 45 2.73 -23.78 4.88
CA TRP A 45 1.28 -23.63 4.76
C TRP A 45 0.50 -24.91 5.06
N ALA A 46 -0.83 -24.87 5.00
CA ALA A 46 -1.67 -26.07 5.03
C ALA A 46 -3.03 -25.82 4.37
N SER A 47 -3.64 -26.87 3.83
CA SER A 47 -4.97 -26.81 3.20
C SER A 47 -6.08 -26.41 4.18
N TRP A 48 -5.96 -26.74 5.43
CA TRP A 48 -6.91 -26.45 6.51
C TRP A 48 -6.74 -25.04 7.10
N CYS A 49 -5.63 -24.36 6.84
CA CYS A 49 -5.31 -23.05 7.39
C CYS A 49 -6.08 -21.92 6.66
N PRO A 50 -6.96 -21.17 7.34
CA PRO A 50 -7.74 -20.11 6.66
C PRO A 50 -6.89 -18.99 6.10
N ASP A 51 -5.86 -18.54 6.83
CA ASP A 51 -4.98 -17.45 6.41
C ASP A 51 -4.09 -17.89 5.23
N CYS A 52 -3.59 -19.13 5.23
CA CYS A 52 -2.84 -19.68 4.11
C CYS A 52 -3.69 -19.74 2.82
N ARG A 53 -4.96 -20.10 2.95
CA ARG A 53 -5.88 -20.13 1.79
C ARG A 53 -6.17 -18.75 1.22
N LYS A 54 -6.14 -17.70 2.05
CA LYS A 54 -6.25 -16.31 1.58
C LYS A 54 -5.00 -15.87 0.84
N ASP A 55 -3.83 -16.25 1.34
CA ASP A 55 -2.54 -15.86 0.78
C ASP A 55 -2.14 -16.68 -0.46
N ALA A 56 -2.67 -17.89 -0.64
CA ALA A 56 -2.29 -18.80 -1.73
C ALA A 56 -2.33 -18.17 -3.14
N PRO A 57 -3.35 -17.39 -3.54
CA PRO A 57 -3.35 -16.72 -4.84
C PRO A 57 -2.18 -15.76 -5.02
N GLU A 58 -1.78 -15.06 -3.96
CA GLU A 58 -0.67 -14.12 -3.99
C GLU A 58 0.69 -14.83 -4.06
N VAL A 59 0.85 -15.95 -3.34
CA VAL A 59 2.05 -16.77 -3.41
C VAL A 59 2.23 -17.36 -4.82
N VAL A 60 1.14 -17.82 -5.45
CA VAL A 60 1.15 -18.28 -6.85
C VAL A 60 1.52 -17.16 -7.81
N ARG A 61 0.97 -15.96 -7.63
CA ARG A 61 1.33 -14.78 -8.42
C ARG A 61 2.83 -14.47 -8.29
N MET A 62 3.36 -14.43 -7.08
CA MET A 62 4.78 -14.20 -6.84
C MET A 62 5.64 -15.26 -7.54
N GLN A 63 5.31 -16.52 -7.40
CA GLN A 63 6.05 -17.61 -8.05
C GLN A 63 6.09 -17.44 -9.56
N GLN A 64 4.97 -17.10 -10.18
CA GLN A 64 4.90 -16.86 -11.64
C GLN A 64 5.72 -15.63 -12.05
N ALA A 65 5.63 -14.53 -11.30
CA ALA A 65 6.35 -13.29 -11.58
C ALA A 65 7.87 -13.44 -11.47
N TYR A 66 8.34 -14.15 -10.44
CA TYR A 66 9.79 -14.24 -10.16
C TYR A 66 10.48 -15.46 -10.74
N LYS A 67 9.75 -16.41 -11.31
CA LYS A 67 10.30 -17.61 -11.97
C LYS A 67 11.28 -17.26 -13.09
N GLN A 68 10.98 -16.26 -13.91
CA GLN A 68 11.86 -15.79 -14.98
C GLN A 68 13.18 -15.20 -14.48
N HIS A 69 13.25 -14.81 -13.19
CA HIS A 69 14.45 -14.32 -12.54
C HIS A 69 15.26 -15.42 -11.83
N GLY A 70 14.90 -16.70 -12.05
CA GLY A 70 15.59 -17.84 -11.45
C GLY A 70 15.29 -18.06 -9.97
N ILE A 71 14.21 -17.45 -9.45
CA ILE A 71 13.75 -17.66 -8.09
C ILE A 71 12.77 -18.82 -8.05
N GLU A 72 13.07 -19.78 -7.18
CA GLU A 72 12.27 -21.00 -7.02
C GLU A 72 11.42 -20.93 -5.74
N PHE A 73 10.30 -21.63 -5.76
CA PHE A 73 9.42 -21.77 -4.61
C PHE A 73 9.28 -23.24 -4.22
N VAL A 74 9.12 -23.52 -2.94
CA VAL A 74 8.84 -24.86 -2.39
C VAL A 74 7.78 -24.72 -1.31
N GLY A 75 6.62 -25.32 -1.51
CA GLY A 75 5.60 -25.41 -0.49
C GLY A 75 5.90 -26.52 0.50
N VAL A 76 5.94 -26.16 1.77
CA VAL A 76 6.14 -27.10 2.89
C VAL A 76 4.80 -27.23 3.60
N SER A 77 4.06 -28.29 3.26
CA SER A 77 2.72 -28.49 3.80
C SER A 77 2.74 -29.13 5.19
N MET A 78 1.91 -28.58 6.08
CA MET A 78 1.62 -29.11 7.41
C MET A 78 0.36 -30.01 7.43
N ASP A 79 -0.07 -30.50 6.27
CA ASP A 79 -1.19 -31.41 6.14
C ASP A 79 -0.83 -32.84 6.59
N THR A 80 -1.81 -33.52 7.16
CA THR A 80 -1.74 -34.96 7.50
C THR A 80 -2.56 -35.81 6.53
N ASP A 81 -3.40 -35.17 5.72
CA ASP A 81 -4.27 -35.80 4.70
C ASP A 81 -3.78 -35.42 3.30
N VAL A 82 -3.27 -36.41 2.59
CA VAL A 82 -2.72 -36.23 1.23
C VAL A 82 -3.78 -35.77 0.24
N GLU A 83 -5.00 -36.28 0.34
CA GLU A 83 -6.09 -35.96 -0.60
C GLU A 83 -6.58 -34.53 -0.38
N ALA A 84 -6.69 -34.07 0.88
CA ALA A 84 -7.03 -32.69 1.20
C ALA A 84 -5.95 -31.72 0.70
N TRP A 85 -4.67 -32.07 0.90
CA TRP A 85 -3.54 -31.32 0.40
C TRP A 85 -3.54 -31.23 -1.12
N LYS A 86 -3.69 -32.34 -1.82
CA LYS A 86 -3.73 -32.41 -3.29
C LYS A 86 -4.87 -31.55 -3.87
N LYS A 87 -6.07 -31.66 -3.31
CA LYS A 87 -7.23 -30.83 -3.73
C LYS A 87 -6.96 -29.33 -3.55
N ALA A 88 -6.25 -28.95 -2.47
CA ALA A 88 -5.93 -27.54 -2.25
C ALA A 88 -4.87 -27.05 -3.25
N VAL A 89 -3.83 -27.83 -3.54
CA VAL A 89 -2.82 -27.54 -4.56
C VAL A 89 -3.48 -27.31 -5.94
N GLU A 90 -4.39 -28.21 -6.34
CA GLU A 90 -5.14 -28.09 -7.59
C GLU A 90 -6.06 -26.85 -7.59
N LYS A 91 -6.81 -26.66 -6.50
CA LYS A 91 -7.77 -25.55 -6.36
C LYS A 91 -7.10 -24.17 -6.46
N PHE A 92 -5.91 -24.01 -5.89
CA PHE A 92 -5.19 -22.72 -5.91
C PHE A 92 -4.24 -22.58 -7.10
N GLY A 93 -4.14 -23.58 -7.96
CA GLY A 93 -3.25 -23.56 -9.13
C GLY A 93 -1.76 -23.52 -8.76
N ILE A 94 -1.37 -24.16 -7.65
CA ILE A 94 0.00 -24.19 -7.18
C ILE A 94 0.82 -25.10 -8.10
N THR A 95 1.86 -24.55 -8.73
CA THR A 95 2.68 -25.26 -9.72
C THR A 95 4.12 -25.55 -9.28
N TYR A 96 4.53 -24.97 -8.15
CA TYR A 96 5.85 -25.20 -7.59
C TYR A 96 5.89 -26.47 -6.71
N PRO A 97 7.08 -27.09 -6.50
CA PRO A 97 7.23 -28.31 -5.72
C PRO A 97 6.57 -28.20 -4.35
N GLN A 98 5.85 -29.28 -3.99
CA GLN A 98 5.15 -29.38 -2.71
C GLN A 98 5.72 -30.57 -1.94
N VAL A 99 6.10 -30.36 -0.68
CA VAL A 99 6.65 -31.40 0.21
C VAL A 99 5.93 -31.41 1.56
N SER A 100 5.86 -32.59 2.20
CA SER A 100 5.26 -32.73 3.52
C SER A 100 5.87 -33.92 4.26
N GLU A 101 5.89 -33.82 5.59
CA GLU A 101 6.16 -34.97 6.47
C GLU A 101 4.89 -35.78 6.77
N LEU A 102 3.71 -35.27 6.40
CA LEU A 102 2.39 -35.84 6.71
C LEU A 102 2.19 -36.10 8.22
N LYS A 103 2.82 -35.26 9.04
CA LYS A 103 2.72 -35.27 10.50
C LYS A 103 1.86 -34.09 10.98
N LYS A 104 1.32 -34.18 12.18
CA LYS A 104 0.67 -33.02 12.82
C LYS A 104 1.66 -31.88 12.95
N PHE A 105 1.22 -30.64 12.74
CA PHE A 105 2.07 -29.45 12.70
C PHE A 105 3.10 -29.39 13.84
N LYS A 106 2.68 -29.66 15.09
CA LYS A 106 3.57 -29.63 16.27
C LYS A 106 4.66 -30.74 16.24
N ASP A 107 4.45 -31.80 15.48
CA ASP A 107 5.30 -33.00 15.46
C ASP A 107 6.26 -32.97 14.26
N THR A 108 6.14 -32.00 13.33
CA THR A 108 7.01 -31.90 12.17
C THR A 108 8.42 -31.46 12.57
N ASP A 109 9.41 -32.15 12.06
CA ASP A 109 10.83 -31.86 12.35
C ASP A 109 11.26 -30.58 11.63
N ILE A 110 10.72 -30.33 10.44
CA ILE A 110 11.03 -29.12 9.68
C ILE A 110 10.47 -27.85 10.33
N ALA A 111 9.28 -27.89 10.91
CA ALA A 111 8.75 -26.73 11.63
C ALA A 111 9.62 -26.38 12.84
N LYS A 112 10.12 -27.39 13.55
CA LYS A 112 11.07 -27.19 14.67
C LYS A 112 12.39 -26.61 14.18
N ALA A 113 12.96 -27.14 13.09
CA ALA A 113 14.25 -26.71 12.55
C ALA A 113 14.22 -25.23 12.08
N TYR A 114 13.10 -24.79 11.52
CA TYR A 114 12.91 -23.40 11.05
C TYR A 114 12.22 -22.50 12.08
N GLY A 115 11.89 -22.99 13.27
CA GLY A 115 11.22 -22.23 14.32
C GLY A 115 9.78 -21.84 13.98
N VAL A 116 9.13 -22.57 13.08
CA VAL A 116 7.77 -22.29 12.60
C VAL A 116 6.75 -22.71 13.65
N LYS A 117 6.11 -21.75 14.27
CA LYS A 117 5.00 -21.95 15.23
C LYS A 117 3.67 -21.38 14.76
N TRP A 118 3.68 -20.72 13.63
CA TRP A 118 2.52 -20.12 12.98
C TRP A 118 2.59 -20.35 11.47
N ILE A 119 1.45 -20.50 10.80
CA ILE A 119 1.33 -20.51 9.34
C ILE A 119 0.22 -19.55 8.89
N PRO A 120 0.38 -18.85 7.74
CA PRO A 120 1.53 -18.95 6.84
C PRO A 120 2.83 -18.40 7.46
N SER A 121 3.95 -19.02 7.12
CA SER A 121 5.30 -18.51 7.39
C SER A 121 6.15 -18.70 6.14
N MET A 122 6.98 -17.74 5.82
CA MET A 122 7.84 -17.81 4.64
C MET A 122 9.29 -17.55 4.99
N VAL A 123 10.18 -18.29 4.36
CA VAL A 123 11.63 -18.15 4.54
C VAL A 123 12.29 -18.07 3.17
N VAL A 124 13.06 -17.00 2.94
CA VAL A 124 13.86 -16.83 1.73
C VAL A 124 15.28 -17.27 2.00
N VAL A 125 15.77 -18.22 1.21
CA VAL A 125 17.12 -18.74 1.26
C VAL A 125 17.91 -18.26 0.05
N GLY A 126 19.04 -17.60 0.27
CA GLY A 126 19.91 -17.12 -0.79
C GLY A 126 20.73 -18.21 -1.49
N PRO A 127 21.40 -17.91 -2.60
CA PRO A 127 22.20 -18.84 -3.36
C PRO A 127 23.42 -19.38 -2.59
N ASP A 128 23.80 -18.71 -1.50
CA ASP A 128 24.83 -19.13 -0.54
C ASP A 128 24.32 -20.10 0.53
N GLY A 129 23.04 -20.49 0.47
CA GLY A 129 22.38 -21.37 1.43
C GLY A 129 22.05 -20.72 2.77
N LYS A 130 22.16 -19.40 2.88
CA LYS A 130 21.80 -18.67 4.10
C LYS A 130 20.41 -18.06 4.02
N ILE A 131 19.76 -17.98 5.18
CA ILE A 131 18.49 -17.26 5.33
C ILE A 131 18.70 -15.77 5.03
N GLN A 132 17.89 -15.22 4.14
CA GLN A 132 17.89 -13.81 3.80
C GLN A 132 16.73 -13.07 4.46
N LEU A 133 15.57 -13.74 4.55
CA LEU A 133 14.36 -13.21 5.15
C LEU A 133 13.57 -14.33 5.81
N SER A 134 12.98 -14.04 6.98
CA SER A 134 12.00 -14.91 7.65
C SER A 134 10.83 -14.05 8.11
N THR A 135 9.60 -14.40 7.71
CA THR A 135 8.43 -13.58 7.98
C THR A 135 7.14 -14.38 7.98
N VAL A 136 6.13 -13.91 8.69
CA VAL A 136 4.74 -14.40 8.61
C VAL A 136 3.87 -13.52 7.71
N LEU A 137 4.47 -12.57 7.00
CA LEU A 137 3.78 -11.60 6.14
C LEU A 137 4.24 -11.75 4.69
N THR A 138 3.39 -12.34 3.86
CA THR A 138 3.64 -12.65 2.45
C THR A 138 4.15 -11.44 1.65
N TYR A 139 3.61 -10.25 1.91
CA TYR A 139 4.03 -9.03 1.23
C TYR A 139 5.51 -8.66 1.47
N LYS A 140 6.10 -9.03 2.62
CA LYS A 140 7.54 -8.79 2.86
C LYS A 140 8.43 -9.64 1.96
N VAL A 141 7.95 -10.83 1.60
CA VAL A 141 8.65 -11.68 0.63
C VAL A 141 8.57 -11.04 -0.75
N ASP A 142 7.39 -10.61 -1.19
CA ASP A 142 7.23 -9.93 -2.49
C ASP A 142 8.13 -8.70 -2.60
N LYS A 143 8.16 -7.87 -1.54
CA LYS A 143 9.08 -6.73 -1.45
C LYS A 143 10.53 -7.16 -1.65
N TYR A 144 10.99 -8.12 -0.85
CA TYR A 144 12.38 -8.59 -0.92
C TYR A 144 12.74 -9.15 -2.31
N LEU A 145 11.84 -9.94 -2.91
CA LEU A 145 12.08 -10.51 -4.23
C LEU A 145 12.07 -9.45 -5.33
N LYS A 146 11.21 -8.44 -5.23
CA LYS A 146 11.21 -7.30 -6.15
C LYS A 146 12.54 -6.55 -6.07
N GLU A 147 13.01 -6.24 -4.87
CA GLU A 147 14.31 -5.60 -4.64
C GLU A 147 15.47 -6.43 -5.21
N LEU A 148 15.44 -7.73 -5.01
CA LEU A 148 16.46 -8.65 -5.50
C LEU A 148 16.51 -8.72 -7.03
N THR A 149 15.36 -8.66 -7.71
CA THR A 149 15.25 -8.87 -9.17
C THR A 149 15.37 -7.61 -10.01
N THR A 150 15.05 -6.45 -9.43
CA THR A 150 15.17 -5.16 -10.12
C THR A 150 16.55 -4.50 -9.97
N GLY A 151 17.49 -5.18 -9.29
CA GLY A 151 18.75 -4.57 -8.84
C GLY A 151 18.49 -3.72 -7.59
N ALA A 152 19.29 -3.91 -6.55
CA ALA A 152 19.07 -3.42 -5.22
C ALA A 152 18.16 -2.19 -5.15
N TYR A 153 17.06 -2.28 -4.41
CA TYR A 153 16.45 -1.09 -3.84
C TYR A 153 17.57 -0.33 -3.07
N VAL A 154 18.24 0.51 -3.79
CA VAL A 154 18.83 1.69 -3.19
C VAL A 154 17.59 2.45 -2.76
N PRO A 155 17.37 2.74 -1.44
CA PRO A 155 16.32 3.66 -1.04
C PRO A 155 16.54 4.84 -1.95
N ALA A 156 15.62 5.05 -2.89
CA ALA A 156 15.80 6.06 -3.94
C ALA A 156 16.15 7.30 -3.17
N GLN A 157 17.29 7.93 -3.50
CA GLN A 157 17.78 9.07 -2.73
C GLN A 157 16.56 9.91 -2.51
N LYS A 158 16.11 9.99 -1.24
CA LYS A 158 14.84 10.61 -0.88
C LYS A 158 14.84 11.95 -1.57
N GLY A 159 14.18 12.11 -2.68
CA GLY A 159 14.30 13.10 -3.71
C GLY A 159 14.72 14.50 -3.25
N GLU A 160 14.65 15.47 -4.06
CA GLU A 160 14.97 16.86 -3.76
C GLU A 160 13.96 17.38 -2.72
N ARG A 161 14.46 17.85 -1.57
CA ARG A 161 13.61 18.49 -0.57
C ARG A 161 13.34 19.93 -0.98
N VAL A 162 12.09 20.31 -1.01
CA VAL A 162 11.64 21.63 -1.36
C VAL A 162 10.69 22.19 -0.28
N SER A 163 10.64 23.50 -0.18
CA SER A 163 9.69 24.21 0.68
C SER A 163 8.76 25.05 -0.21
N ILE A 164 7.47 24.90 0.00
CA ILE A 164 6.43 25.55 -0.82
C ILE A 164 5.59 26.44 0.08
N ASP A 165 5.16 27.59 -0.40
CA ASP A 165 4.21 28.42 0.34
C ASP A 165 2.84 27.77 0.33
N GLY A 166 2.39 27.31 1.50
CA GLY A 166 1.08 26.74 1.74
C GLY A 166 0.05 27.80 2.13
N ASP A 167 -1.11 27.36 2.63
CA ASP A 167 -2.19 28.23 3.06
C ASP A 167 -1.85 28.93 4.40
N HIS A 168 -1.29 28.18 5.35
CA HIS A 168 -0.98 28.65 6.72
C HIS A 168 0.49 28.50 7.10
N GLY A 169 1.41 28.62 6.15
CA GLY A 169 2.83 28.49 6.36
C GLY A 169 3.52 27.63 5.31
N LYS A 170 4.81 27.36 5.52
CA LYS A 170 5.60 26.58 4.56
C LYS A 170 5.24 25.10 4.62
N LEU A 171 5.10 24.49 3.46
CA LEU A 171 4.93 23.05 3.29
C LEU A 171 6.30 22.40 3.04
N ALA A 172 6.59 21.34 3.78
CA ALA A 172 7.74 20.49 3.53
C ALA A 172 7.39 19.43 2.47
N ALA A 173 8.11 19.41 1.37
CA ALA A 173 7.86 18.50 0.27
C ALA A 173 9.13 17.79 -0.22
N ILE A 174 8.94 16.67 -0.91
CA ILE A 174 9.99 15.87 -1.55
C ILE A 174 9.59 15.62 -3.00
N ILE A 175 10.42 16.07 -3.92
CA ILE A 175 10.29 15.76 -5.35
C ILE A 175 11.19 14.57 -5.67
N GLN A 176 10.59 13.53 -6.24
CA GLN A 176 11.29 12.37 -6.78
C GLN A 176 11.05 12.35 -8.29
N LYS A 177 12.12 12.47 -9.08
CA LYS A 177 12.01 12.57 -10.55
C LYS A 177 12.96 11.60 -11.25
N PRO A 178 12.61 11.14 -12.46
CA PRO A 178 13.54 10.39 -13.31
C PRO A 178 14.73 11.26 -13.73
N GLU A 179 15.78 10.62 -14.23
CA GLU A 179 16.84 11.34 -14.93
C GLU A 179 16.28 11.90 -16.25
N LEU A 180 16.38 13.20 -16.43
CA LEU A 180 15.92 13.90 -17.61
C LEU A 180 17.11 14.56 -18.32
N LYS A 181 17.16 14.45 -19.63
CA LYS A 181 18.08 15.24 -20.45
C LYS A 181 17.63 16.69 -20.53
N GLU A 182 18.52 17.55 -20.97
CA GLU A 182 18.20 18.97 -21.17
C GLU A 182 17.01 19.13 -22.13
N GLY A 183 15.95 19.82 -21.69
CA GLY A 183 14.74 20.05 -22.46
C GLY A 183 13.71 18.91 -22.44
N GLU A 184 14.00 17.78 -21.83
CA GLU A 184 13.01 16.70 -21.63
C GLU A 184 12.00 17.08 -20.57
N GLN A 185 10.76 16.63 -20.77
CA GLN A 185 9.65 16.82 -19.84
C GLN A 185 9.08 15.46 -19.40
N CYS A 186 8.43 15.44 -18.26
CA CYS A 186 7.74 14.26 -17.74
C CYS A 186 6.47 14.67 -16.98
N PRO A 187 5.46 13.81 -16.90
CA PRO A 187 4.34 14.05 -16.01
C PRO A 187 4.75 13.96 -14.54
N MET A 188 3.98 14.63 -13.68
CA MET A 188 4.19 14.60 -12.23
C MET A 188 2.92 14.23 -11.48
N VAL A 189 3.07 13.40 -10.44
CA VAL A 189 1.99 12.95 -9.57
C VAL A 189 2.13 13.57 -8.19
N LEU A 190 1.05 14.21 -7.70
CA LEU A 190 0.94 14.79 -6.36
C LEU A 190 0.36 13.76 -5.40
N PHE A 191 0.86 13.73 -4.16
CA PHE A 191 0.41 12.81 -3.12
C PHE A 191 -0.11 13.53 -1.88
N CYS A 192 -1.38 13.30 -1.56
CA CYS A 192 -2.11 13.84 -0.42
C CYS A 192 -2.27 12.77 0.66
N HIS A 193 -1.60 12.94 1.81
CA HIS A 193 -1.66 11.98 2.93
C HIS A 193 -2.98 12.08 3.71
N GLY A 194 -3.26 11.07 4.53
CA GLY A 194 -4.45 11.02 5.37
C GLY A 194 -4.33 11.80 6.68
N PHE A 195 -5.44 11.79 7.44
CA PHE A 195 -5.56 12.41 8.76
C PHE A 195 -4.40 11.99 9.68
N SER A 196 -3.75 12.96 10.31
CA SER A 196 -2.53 12.78 11.12
C SER A 196 -1.36 12.06 10.42
N GLY A 197 -1.41 11.93 9.12
CA GLY A 197 -0.35 11.32 8.31
C GLY A 197 0.79 12.28 7.99
N THR A 198 1.73 11.80 7.17
CA THR A 198 2.84 12.61 6.64
C THR A 198 3.15 12.18 5.21
N LYS A 199 3.97 12.98 4.52
CA LYS A 199 4.53 12.65 3.19
C LYS A 199 5.39 11.39 3.17
N ASP A 200 5.91 10.99 4.32
CA ASP A 200 6.77 9.83 4.49
C ASP A 200 5.92 8.60 4.83
N GLY A 201 6.17 7.50 4.13
CA GLY A 201 5.50 6.24 4.41
C GLY A 201 5.49 5.27 3.23
N PRO A 202 5.44 3.96 3.51
CA PRO A 202 5.67 2.93 2.50
C PRO A 202 4.66 2.97 1.36
N MET A 203 3.41 3.36 1.61
CA MET A 203 2.37 3.39 0.59
C MET A 203 2.72 4.32 -0.57
N PHE A 204 3.07 5.57 -0.26
CA PHE A 204 3.40 6.55 -1.29
C PHE A 204 4.80 6.33 -1.86
N GLU A 205 5.77 5.95 -1.02
CA GLU A 205 7.13 5.68 -1.48
C GLU A 205 7.17 4.56 -2.53
N LEU A 206 6.41 3.49 -2.36
CA LEU A 206 6.31 2.39 -3.33
C LEU A 206 5.73 2.84 -4.67
N ILE A 207 4.68 3.68 -4.64
CA ILE A 207 4.10 4.23 -5.88
C ILE A 207 5.12 5.15 -6.55
N CYS A 208 5.76 6.06 -5.79
CA CYS A 208 6.76 6.98 -6.32
C CYS A 208 7.95 6.28 -6.97
N ASP A 209 8.46 5.20 -6.34
CA ASP A 209 9.57 4.41 -6.89
C ASP A 209 9.17 3.75 -8.22
N THR A 210 7.95 3.20 -8.28
CA THR A 210 7.43 2.59 -9.50
C THR A 210 7.24 3.64 -10.60
N LEU A 211 6.70 4.82 -10.28
CA LEU A 211 6.51 5.91 -11.22
C LEU A 211 7.84 6.43 -11.76
N GLN A 212 8.84 6.65 -10.90
CA GLN A 212 10.18 7.09 -11.30
C GLN A 212 10.84 6.13 -12.28
N ALA A 213 10.76 4.81 -12.02
CA ALA A 213 11.28 3.78 -12.92
C ALA A 213 10.60 3.79 -14.30
N HIS A 214 9.41 4.40 -14.41
CA HIS A 214 8.66 4.56 -15.65
C HIS A 214 8.71 5.98 -16.23
N GLY A 215 9.63 6.83 -15.78
CA GLY A 215 9.82 8.15 -16.35
C GLY A 215 8.79 9.19 -15.90
N ILE A 216 8.13 8.97 -14.75
CA ILE A 216 7.12 9.85 -14.17
C ILE A 216 7.66 10.43 -12.87
N ALA A 217 7.60 11.74 -12.71
CA ALA A 217 7.97 12.40 -11.46
C ALA A 217 6.85 12.34 -10.43
N SER A 218 7.20 12.57 -9.18
CA SER A 218 6.25 12.65 -8.07
C SER A 218 6.64 13.73 -7.08
N ILE A 219 5.64 14.29 -6.39
CA ILE A 219 5.83 15.17 -5.25
C ILE A 219 4.96 14.69 -4.08
N ARG A 220 5.59 14.46 -2.95
CA ARG A 220 4.95 14.15 -1.67
C ARG A 220 5.17 15.34 -0.74
N PHE A 221 4.16 15.78 -0.04
CA PHE A 221 4.25 16.93 0.86
C PHE A 221 3.44 16.69 2.13
N ASP A 222 3.84 17.34 3.21
CA ASP A 222 3.05 17.41 4.44
C ASP A 222 2.12 18.61 4.34
N PHE A 223 0.83 18.43 4.67
CA PHE A 223 -0.11 19.55 4.84
C PHE A 223 0.30 20.44 6.01
N ASN A 224 -0.12 21.69 6.04
CA ASN A 224 0.09 22.55 7.20
C ASN A 224 -0.43 21.89 8.48
N GLY A 225 0.35 22.02 9.58
CA GLY A 225 0.07 21.36 10.85
C GLY A 225 0.45 19.88 10.92
N HIS A 226 1.07 19.32 9.86
CA HIS A 226 1.51 17.93 9.80
C HIS A 226 3.01 17.81 9.54
N GLY A 227 3.58 16.71 10.01
CA GLY A 227 4.95 16.29 9.70
C GLY A 227 6.00 17.37 9.93
N GLN A 228 6.62 17.83 8.84
CA GLN A 228 7.68 18.86 8.84
C GLN A 228 7.20 20.21 8.30
N SER A 229 5.92 20.34 7.94
CA SER A 229 5.31 21.61 7.54
C SER A 229 5.02 22.50 8.74
N GLU A 230 4.94 23.80 8.50
CA GLU A 230 4.56 24.78 9.51
C GLU A 230 3.06 24.70 9.86
N GLY A 231 2.66 25.36 10.95
CA GLY A 231 1.31 25.34 11.47
C GLY A 231 1.11 24.32 12.60
N GLU A 232 -0.06 24.33 13.19
CA GLU A 232 -0.44 23.40 14.26
C GLU A 232 -1.57 22.50 13.82
N PHE A 233 -1.53 21.21 14.17
CA PHE A 233 -2.55 20.23 13.80
C PHE A 233 -3.98 20.67 14.21
N LYS A 234 -4.12 21.36 15.35
CA LYS A 234 -5.42 21.85 15.81
C LYS A 234 -6.06 22.89 14.88
N ASP A 235 -5.25 23.55 14.05
CA ASP A 235 -5.73 24.59 13.14
C ASP A 235 -6.06 24.04 11.73
N MET A 236 -5.73 22.77 11.48
CA MET A 236 -6.01 22.05 10.23
C MET A 236 -7.52 21.93 9.99
N THR A 237 -7.93 22.14 8.76
CA THR A 237 -9.26 21.82 8.22
C THR A 237 -9.12 21.24 6.82
N VAL A 238 -10.12 20.48 6.34
CA VAL A 238 -10.09 19.97 4.96
C VAL A 238 -10.04 21.08 3.91
N PRO A 239 -10.76 22.21 4.04
CA PRO A 239 -10.58 23.36 3.14
C PRO A 239 -9.16 23.91 3.09
N ASN A 240 -8.46 24.01 4.24
CA ASN A 240 -7.05 24.45 4.24
C ASN A 240 -6.13 23.44 3.53
N GLU A 241 -6.34 22.14 3.71
CA GLU A 241 -5.58 21.11 2.99
C GLU A 241 -5.84 21.15 1.48
N ILE A 242 -7.04 21.53 1.04
CA ILE A 242 -7.35 21.76 -0.39
C ILE A 242 -6.55 22.96 -0.91
N GLU A 243 -6.47 24.06 -0.15
CA GLU A 243 -5.65 25.20 -0.55
C GLU A 243 -4.16 24.86 -0.57
N ASP A 244 -3.64 24.10 0.39
CA ASP A 244 -2.27 23.57 0.36
C ASP A 244 -2.03 22.75 -0.93
N ALA A 245 -2.95 21.84 -1.26
CA ALA A 245 -2.84 21.03 -2.49
C ALA A 245 -2.82 21.91 -3.76
N LYS A 246 -3.64 22.96 -3.81
CA LYS A 246 -3.64 23.92 -4.92
C LYS A 246 -2.31 24.70 -5.01
N LYS A 247 -1.72 25.09 -3.87
CA LYS A 247 -0.40 25.72 -3.84
C LYS A 247 0.70 24.78 -4.37
N VAL A 248 0.61 23.51 -4.05
CA VAL A 248 1.53 22.51 -4.63
C VAL A 248 1.30 22.37 -6.14
N VAL A 249 0.05 22.38 -6.62
CA VAL A 249 -0.28 22.39 -8.07
C VAL A 249 0.31 23.62 -8.76
N GLU A 250 0.17 24.82 -8.18
CA GLU A 250 0.77 26.05 -8.71
C GLU A 250 2.30 25.90 -8.81
N TYR A 251 2.95 25.44 -7.75
CA TYR A 251 4.39 25.24 -7.70
C TYR A 251 4.87 24.28 -8.78
N VAL A 252 4.30 23.04 -8.86
CA VAL A 252 4.74 22.04 -9.83
C VAL A 252 4.44 22.45 -11.27
N SER A 253 3.37 23.21 -11.51
CA SER A 253 3.04 23.75 -12.83
C SER A 253 4.05 24.80 -13.30
N SER A 254 4.82 25.41 -12.39
CA SER A 254 5.89 26.37 -12.74
C SER A 254 7.20 25.67 -13.15
N LEU A 255 7.34 24.36 -12.88
CA LEU A 255 8.54 23.58 -13.19
C LEU A 255 8.58 23.27 -14.68
N ARG A 256 9.62 23.75 -15.39
CA ARG A 256 9.73 23.63 -16.87
C ARG A 256 9.71 22.20 -17.40
N TYR A 257 10.10 21.24 -16.56
CA TYR A 257 10.14 19.84 -16.96
C TYR A 257 8.83 19.08 -16.73
N VAL A 258 7.78 19.74 -16.22
CA VAL A 258 6.48 19.10 -15.98
C VAL A 258 5.53 19.38 -17.13
N ASP A 259 4.98 18.33 -17.76
CA ASP A 259 4.09 18.41 -18.93
C ASP A 259 2.67 17.91 -18.68
N GLY A 260 2.39 17.45 -17.48
CA GLY A 260 1.07 16.98 -17.07
C GLY A 260 1.01 16.57 -15.63
N LEU A 261 -0.17 16.65 -15.03
CA LEU A 261 -0.39 16.41 -13.61
C LEU A 261 -1.38 15.26 -13.37
N ALA A 262 -1.11 14.48 -12.34
CA ALA A 262 -2.07 13.58 -11.71
C ALA A 262 -2.02 13.77 -10.19
N ILE A 263 -3.07 13.32 -9.50
CA ILE A 263 -3.15 13.43 -8.04
C ILE A 263 -3.59 12.12 -7.41
N VAL A 264 -2.95 11.77 -6.31
CA VAL A 264 -3.23 10.58 -5.48
C VAL A 264 -3.59 11.03 -4.08
N GLY A 265 -4.61 10.45 -3.48
CA GLY A 265 -4.93 10.70 -2.08
C GLY A 265 -5.31 9.43 -1.33
N HIS A 266 -4.82 9.31 -0.09
CA HIS A 266 -5.21 8.25 0.83
C HIS A 266 -6.06 8.82 1.96
N SER A 267 -7.14 8.12 2.32
CA SER A 267 -7.98 8.48 3.47
C SER A 267 -8.54 9.91 3.34
N GLN A 268 -8.32 10.80 4.31
CA GLN A 268 -8.66 12.23 4.22
C GLN A 268 -8.01 12.89 3.00
N GLY A 269 -6.75 12.57 2.69
CA GLY A 269 -6.09 13.04 1.48
C GLY A 269 -6.79 12.61 0.19
N GLY A 270 -7.55 11.50 0.21
CA GLY A 270 -8.44 11.10 -0.89
C GLY A 270 -9.61 12.07 -1.08
N VAL A 271 -10.17 12.60 0.02
CA VAL A 271 -11.17 13.68 -0.03
C VAL A 271 -10.53 14.95 -0.59
N VAL A 272 -9.39 15.36 -0.04
CA VAL A 272 -8.66 16.55 -0.53
C VAL A 272 -8.34 16.41 -2.01
N ALA A 273 -7.77 15.30 -2.46
CA ALA A 273 -7.41 15.07 -3.86
C ALA A 273 -8.63 15.14 -4.79
N SER A 274 -9.76 14.53 -4.39
CA SER A 274 -11.00 14.52 -5.19
C SER A 274 -11.63 15.90 -5.30
N MET A 275 -11.67 16.65 -4.20
CA MET A 275 -12.24 18.00 -4.17
C MET A 275 -11.33 19.00 -4.90
N THR A 276 -10.01 18.94 -4.70
CA THR A 276 -9.04 19.74 -5.45
C THR A 276 -9.19 19.52 -6.97
N ALA A 277 -9.32 18.24 -7.38
CA ALA A 277 -9.54 17.90 -8.78
C ALA A 277 -10.87 18.51 -9.31
N GLY A 278 -11.94 18.46 -8.52
CA GLY A 278 -13.23 19.02 -8.86
C GLY A 278 -13.19 20.54 -9.01
N GLU A 279 -12.64 21.25 -8.02
CA GLU A 279 -12.59 22.73 -8.01
C GLU A 279 -11.72 23.28 -9.13
N LEU A 280 -10.53 22.71 -9.34
CA LEU A 280 -9.66 23.14 -10.43
C LEU A 280 -10.24 22.80 -11.81
N SER A 281 -10.96 21.69 -11.96
CA SER A 281 -11.62 21.35 -13.22
C SER A 281 -12.77 22.27 -13.54
N GLU A 282 -13.56 22.69 -12.55
CA GLU A 282 -14.61 23.71 -12.71
C GLU A 282 -14.01 25.05 -13.16
N ALA A 283 -12.95 25.48 -12.48
CA ALA A 283 -12.28 26.73 -12.81
C ALA A 283 -11.68 26.76 -14.23
N LEU A 284 -11.15 25.60 -14.69
CA LEU A 284 -10.55 25.46 -16.02
C LEU A 284 -11.54 25.11 -17.14
N GLY A 285 -12.75 24.68 -16.79
CA GLY A 285 -13.75 24.19 -17.76
C GLY A 285 -13.32 22.86 -18.45
N LYS A 286 -12.36 22.14 -17.90
CA LYS A 286 -11.82 20.86 -18.38
C LYS A 286 -11.15 20.12 -17.23
N PRO A 287 -10.88 18.78 -17.34
CA PRO A 287 -10.15 18.06 -16.31
C PRO A 287 -8.79 18.72 -16.01
N ALA A 288 -8.57 19.08 -14.73
CA ALA A 288 -7.33 19.69 -14.27
C ALA A 288 -6.16 18.70 -14.20
N PHE A 289 -6.47 17.42 -14.02
CA PHE A 289 -5.51 16.33 -13.92
C PHE A 289 -5.74 15.31 -15.03
N LYS A 290 -4.66 14.72 -15.55
CA LYS A 290 -4.70 13.59 -16.49
C LYS A 290 -5.27 12.33 -15.83
N ALA A 291 -5.11 12.19 -14.51
CA ALA A 291 -5.66 11.09 -13.72
C ALA A 291 -5.81 11.45 -12.23
N VAL A 292 -6.79 10.84 -11.56
CA VAL A 292 -7.00 10.91 -10.11
C VAL A 292 -7.01 9.49 -9.55
N ALA A 293 -6.29 9.24 -8.44
CA ALA A 293 -6.31 7.98 -7.75
C ALA A 293 -6.68 8.16 -6.28
N LEU A 294 -7.70 7.43 -5.82
CA LEU A 294 -8.18 7.47 -4.44
C LEU A 294 -7.94 6.11 -3.77
N MET A 295 -7.28 6.12 -2.63
CA MET A 295 -7.05 4.95 -1.79
C MET A 295 -7.82 5.11 -0.49
N ALA A 296 -8.84 4.28 -0.26
CA ALA A 296 -9.72 4.33 0.92
C ALA A 296 -10.21 5.75 1.27
N PRO A 297 -10.80 6.53 0.32
CA PRO A 297 -11.13 7.95 0.51
C PRO A 297 -12.12 8.15 1.64
N ALA A 298 -11.74 8.96 2.65
CA ALA A 298 -12.44 9.08 3.93
C ALA A 298 -13.61 10.09 3.91
N ALA A 299 -14.53 9.99 2.95
CA ALA A 299 -15.70 10.87 2.93
C ALA A 299 -16.65 10.68 4.14
N VAL A 300 -16.40 9.65 4.96
CA VAL A 300 -17.05 9.44 6.27
C VAL A 300 -16.84 10.61 7.23
N LEU A 301 -15.78 11.41 7.05
CA LEU A 301 -15.45 12.55 7.92
C LEU A 301 -16.61 13.56 8.07
N ARG A 302 -17.42 13.75 7.01
CA ARG A 302 -18.62 14.59 7.07
C ARG A 302 -19.69 13.95 7.96
N GLU A 303 -19.92 12.66 7.82
CA GLU A 303 -20.91 11.96 8.65
C GLU A 303 -20.46 11.87 10.10
N ASP A 304 -19.16 11.69 10.35
CA ASP A 304 -18.58 11.71 11.70
C ASP A 304 -18.78 13.07 12.36
N ALA A 305 -18.52 14.16 11.62
CA ALA A 305 -18.79 15.51 12.12
C ALA A 305 -20.27 15.73 12.46
N ILE A 306 -21.19 15.28 11.59
CA ILE A 306 -22.64 15.39 11.81
C ILE A 306 -23.11 14.56 13.02
N ARG A 307 -22.53 13.36 13.21
CA ARG A 307 -22.85 12.47 14.33
C ARG A 307 -22.22 12.89 15.65
N GLY A 308 -21.29 13.85 15.65
CA GLY A 308 -20.53 14.24 16.83
C GLY A 308 -19.58 13.15 17.33
N ASN A 309 -18.96 12.40 16.41
CA ASN A 309 -18.00 11.34 16.75
C ASN A 309 -16.90 11.25 15.70
N THR A 310 -15.70 11.68 16.02
CA THR A 310 -14.53 11.52 15.18
C THR A 310 -13.50 10.61 15.85
N MET A 311 -13.10 9.54 15.18
CA MET A 311 -12.11 8.56 15.69
C MET A 311 -12.47 8.00 17.07
N GLY A 312 -13.77 7.79 17.33
CA GLY A 312 -14.30 7.27 18.60
C GLY A 312 -14.41 8.29 19.73
N LYS A 313 -14.12 9.57 19.48
CA LYS A 313 -14.33 10.65 20.46
C LYS A 313 -15.63 11.37 20.20
N MET A 314 -16.49 11.42 21.22
CA MET A 314 -17.79 12.07 21.20
C MET A 314 -17.66 13.54 21.53
N TYR A 315 -18.42 14.39 20.84
CA TYR A 315 -18.55 15.83 21.08
C TYR A 315 -19.94 16.31 20.65
N ASP A 316 -20.30 17.51 21.07
CA ASP A 316 -21.52 18.14 20.53
C ASP A 316 -21.20 18.67 19.11
N PRO A 317 -21.87 18.17 18.06
CA PRO A 317 -21.59 18.60 16.68
C PRO A 317 -21.93 20.07 16.43
N PHE A 318 -22.81 20.67 17.22
CA PHE A 318 -23.21 22.08 17.11
C PHE A 318 -22.35 23.01 17.96
N ASP A 319 -21.69 22.47 19.00
CA ASP A 319 -20.73 23.19 19.82
C ASP A 319 -19.52 22.29 20.20
N PRO A 320 -18.65 22.00 19.23
CA PRO A 320 -17.50 21.11 19.47
C PRO A 320 -16.40 21.76 20.33
N GLY A 321 -16.61 22.98 20.83
CA GLY A 321 -15.62 23.73 21.58
C GLY A 321 -14.45 24.22 20.73
N GLU A 322 -13.33 24.53 21.41
CA GLU A 322 -12.10 24.95 20.76
C GLU A 322 -11.39 23.76 20.09
N TYR A 323 -11.33 22.63 20.77
CA TYR A 323 -10.77 21.38 20.25
C TYR A 323 -11.36 20.15 20.95
N VAL A 324 -11.21 19.00 20.28
CA VAL A 324 -11.49 17.66 20.83
C VAL A 324 -10.17 16.92 20.98
N GLU A 325 -9.86 16.41 22.17
CA GLU A 325 -8.67 15.62 22.40
C GLU A 325 -8.87 14.18 21.91
N LEU A 326 -8.04 13.79 20.93
CA LEU A 326 -8.03 12.46 20.34
C LEU A 326 -6.97 11.57 21.05
N PHE A 327 -6.64 10.43 20.42
CA PHE A 327 -5.60 9.51 20.88
C PHE A 327 -4.22 10.20 20.93
N GLY A 328 -3.40 9.81 21.91
CA GLY A 328 -2.03 10.34 22.04
C GLY A 328 -1.93 11.83 22.38
N GLY A 329 -3.02 12.45 22.84
CA GLY A 329 -3.06 13.88 23.17
C GLY A 329 -3.18 14.80 21.94
N LEU A 330 -3.46 14.26 20.76
CA LEU A 330 -3.68 15.02 19.54
C LEU A 330 -4.95 15.86 19.66
N LYS A 331 -4.86 17.16 19.39
CA LYS A 331 -5.96 18.10 19.50
C LYS A 331 -6.58 18.37 18.13
N LEU A 332 -7.79 17.88 17.89
CA LEU A 332 -8.58 18.20 16.69
C LEU A 332 -9.36 19.51 16.93
N GLY A 333 -9.09 20.53 16.16
CA GLY A 333 -9.74 21.82 16.31
C GLY A 333 -11.24 21.78 16.05
N GLY A 334 -12.01 22.58 16.79
CA GLY A 334 -13.45 22.72 16.56
C GLY A 334 -13.80 23.22 15.15
N ASN A 335 -12.89 23.98 14.53
CA ASN A 335 -13.05 24.45 13.15
C ASN A 335 -13.03 23.31 12.12
N TYR A 336 -12.23 22.27 12.35
CA TYR A 336 -12.27 21.06 11.51
C TYR A 336 -13.70 20.49 11.49
N ILE A 337 -14.30 20.30 12.68
CA ILE A 337 -15.63 19.73 12.82
C ILE A 337 -16.68 20.62 12.14
N ARG A 338 -16.65 21.92 12.40
CA ARG A 338 -17.60 22.89 11.81
C ARG A 338 -17.52 22.92 10.27
N THR A 339 -16.31 22.87 9.71
CA THR A 339 -16.13 22.86 8.25
C THR A 339 -16.49 21.51 7.64
N ALA A 340 -16.11 20.39 8.29
CA ALA A 340 -16.44 19.04 7.83
C ALA A 340 -17.95 18.78 7.81
N PHE A 341 -18.70 19.34 8.77
CA PHE A 341 -20.14 19.18 8.91
C PHE A 341 -20.93 19.47 7.64
N SER A 342 -20.54 20.49 6.89
CA SER A 342 -21.24 20.95 5.67
C SER A 342 -20.40 20.76 4.39
N LEU A 343 -19.30 20.03 4.44
CA LEU A 343 -18.36 19.89 3.32
C LEU A 343 -19.02 19.20 2.11
N PRO A 344 -19.11 19.84 0.92
CA PRO A 344 -19.78 19.26 -0.25
C PRO A 344 -18.84 18.31 -1.02
N ILE A 345 -18.45 17.18 -0.39
CA ILE A 345 -17.38 16.28 -0.88
C ILE A 345 -17.71 15.76 -2.27
N TYR A 346 -18.81 15.04 -2.41
CA TYR A 346 -19.16 14.36 -3.67
C TYR A 346 -19.64 15.36 -4.73
N GLU A 347 -20.33 16.40 -4.31
CA GLU A 347 -20.83 17.47 -5.18
C GLU A 347 -19.66 18.22 -5.85
N THR A 348 -18.59 18.46 -5.09
CA THR A 348 -17.37 19.08 -5.61
C THR A 348 -16.57 18.10 -6.45
N ALA A 349 -16.33 16.87 -5.94
CA ALA A 349 -15.57 15.85 -6.66
C ALA A 349 -16.20 15.51 -8.03
N ALA A 350 -17.54 15.50 -8.14
CA ALA A 350 -18.27 15.22 -9.38
C ALA A 350 -17.97 16.19 -10.54
N LYS A 351 -17.40 17.35 -10.26
CA LYS A 351 -16.97 18.32 -11.29
C LYS A 351 -15.73 17.85 -12.06
N TYR A 352 -14.96 16.92 -11.51
CA TYR A 352 -13.89 16.27 -12.26
C TYR A 352 -14.47 15.16 -13.15
N GLN A 353 -14.16 15.21 -14.46
CA GLN A 353 -14.67 14.28 -15.47
C GLN A 353 -13.53 13.52 -16.20
N GLY A 354 -12.35 13.50 -15.62
CA GLY A 354 -11.20 12.78 -16.17
C GLY A 354 -11.09 11.32 -15.68
N PRO A 355 -10.06 10.61 -16.13
CA PRO A 355 -9.78 9.25 -15.68
C PRO A 355 -9.55 9.14 -14.17
N ALA A 356 -10.21 8.19 -13.51
CA ALA A 356 -10.06 7.96 -12.08
C ALA A 356 -9.97 6.47 -11.73
N ILE A 357 -9.26 6.17 -10.65
CA ILE A 357 -9.24 4.85 -9.99
C ILE A 357 -9.56 5.02 -8.50
N ILE A 358 -10.35 4.10 -7.98
CA ILE A 358 -10.63 3.99 -6.55
C ILE A 358 -10.23 2.59 -6.08
N VAL A 359 -9.39 2.51 -5.05
CA VAL A 359 -8.99 1.25 -4.41
C VAL A 359 -9.45 1.28 -2.95
N HIS A 360 -10.21 0.28 -2.50
CA HIS A 360 -10.75 0.24 -1.14
C HIS A 360 -10.79 -1.20 -0.60
N GLY A 361 -10.46 -1.38 0.68
CA GLY A 361 -10.55 -2.66 1.36
C GLY A 361 -11.93 -2.88 2.00
N ASN A 362 -12.53 -4.07 1.86
CA ASN A 362 -13.84 -4.33 2.48
C ASN A 362 -13.78 -4.68 3.98
N ALA A 363 -12.58 -4.88 4.52
CA ALA A 363 -12.35 -5.03 5.97
C ALA A 363 -11.86 -3.72 6.63
N ASP A 364 -11.96 -2.59 5.92
CA ASP A 364 -11.67 -1.27 6.45
C ASP A 364 -12.67 -0.92 7.56
N ARG A 365 -12.13 -0.75 8.79
CA ARG A 365 -12.91 -0.39 9.98
C ARG A 365 -12.86 1.09 10.31
N VAL A 366 -12.07 1.86 9.56
CA VAL A 366 -11.95 3.31 9.71
C VAL A 366 -12.88 4.01 8.74
N VAL A 367 -12.83 3.60 7.47
CA VAL A 367 -13.71 4.14 6.42
C VAL A 367 -14.45 2.99 5.75
N PRO A 368 -15.76 2.86 5.93
CA PRO A 368 -16.55 1.86 5.22
C PRO A 368 -16.35 1.97 3.70
N TYR A 369 -16.10 0.85 3.04
CA TYR A 369 -15.80 0.82 1.59
C TYR A 369 -16.91 1.41 0.71
N THR A 370 -18.14 1.50 1.22
CA THR A 370 -19.29 2.14 0.54
C THR A 370 -19.04 3.62 0.22
N PHE A 371 -18.16 4.29 0.95
CA PHE A 371 -17.74 5.66 0.61
C PHE A 371 -16.87 5.69 -0.66
N GLY A 372 -16.03 4.68 -0.87
CA GLY A 372 -15.30 4.49 -2.13
C GLY A 372 -16.23 4.15 -3.29
N GLU A 373 -17.23 3.28 -3.08
CA GLU A 373 -18.25 2.97 -4.10
C GLU A 373 -18.99 4.23 -4.55
N ARG A 374 -19.29 5.15 -3.62
CA ARG A 374 -19.96 6.40 -3.97
C ARG A 374 -19.10 7.30 -4.85
N PHE A 375 -17.78 7.34 -4.69
CA PHE A 375 -16.90 8.01 -5.65
C PHE A 375 -16.96 7.37 -7.03
N HIS A 376 -17.00 6.05 -7.11
CA HIS A 376 -17.19 5.34 -8.38
C HIS A 376 -18.53 5.70 -9.04
N GLN A 377 -19.60 5.83 -8.27
CA GLN A 377 -20.92 6.22 -8.78
C GLN A 377 -20.95 7.63 -9.38
N ILE A 378 -20.24 8.59 -8.75
CA ILE A 378 -20.18 9.98 -9.29
C ILE A 378 -19.17 10.12 -10.44
N TRP A 379 -18.28 9.15 -10.62
CA TRP A 379 -17.32 9.05 -11.71
C TRP A 379 -17.56 7.77 -12.54
N PRO A 380 -18.62 7.73 -13.39
CA PRO A 380 -19.05 6.49 -14.03
C PRO A 380 -18.02 5.84 -14.97
N GLY A 381 -16.97 6.55 -15.37
CA GLY A 381 -15.85 6.03 -16.15
C GLY A 381 -14.64 5.58 -15.32
N SER A 382 -14.72 5.62 -13.99
CA SER A 382 -13.62 5.25 -13.12
C SER A 382 -13.43 3.73 -13.01
N GLU A 383 -12.21 3.31 -12.68
CA GLU A 383 -11.91 1.94 -12.28
C GLU A 383 -12.13 1.80 -10.77
N TYR A 384 -12.85 0.77 -10.33
CA TYR A 384 -13.08 0.51 -8.91
C TYR A 384 -12.58 -0.88 -8.53
N TYR A 385 -11.67 -0.93 -7.56
CA TYR A 385 -11.08 -2.15 -7.04
C TYR A 385 -11.39 -2.31 -5.55
N MET A 386 -12.44 -3.06 -5.23
CA MET A 386 -12.67 -3.52 -3.87
C MET A 386 -11.74 -4.70 -3.57
N GLN A 387 -10.89 -4.55 -2.55
CA GLN A 387 -9.97 -5.60 -2.12
C GLN A 387 -10.55 -6.36 -0.93
N GLU A 388 -10.81 -7.64 -1.14
CA GLU A 388 -11.38 -8.50 -0.10
C GLU A 388 -10.42 -8.67 1.07
N TYR A 389 -10.94 -8.46 2.28
CA TYR A 389 -10.22 -8.57 3.56
C TYR A 389 -9.12 -7.54 3.81
N PHE A 390 -8.98 -6.53 2.99
CA PHE A 390 -8.02 -5.46 3.21
C PHE A 390 -8.56 -4.41 4.18
N ASP A 391 -7.68 -3.95 5.07
CA ASP A 391 -7.94 -2.86 6.03
C ASP A 391 -7.65 -1.48 5.43
N HIS A 392 -7.83 -0.42 6.24
CA HIS A 392 -7.64 0.97 5.85
C HIS A 392 -6.24 1.32 5.32
N GLY A 393 -5.21 0.68 5.86
CA GLY A 393 -3.81 0.88 5.47
C GLY A 393 -3.31 -0.14 4.44
N PHE A 394 -4.19 -1.01 3.94
CA PHE A 394 -3.84 -2.11 3.03
C PHE A 394 -2.75 -3.02 3.57
N SER A 395 -2.72 -3.21 4.90
CA SER A 395 -1.64 -3.90 5.60
C SER A 395 -1.50 -5.39 5.24
N GLN A 396 -2.53 -5.99 4.66
CA GLN A 396 -2.51 -7.38 4.20
C GLN A 396 -1.57 -7.58 3.01
N ASN A 397 -1.58 -6.64 2.07
CA ASN A 397 -0.64 -6.60 0.95
C ASN A 397 -0.60 -5.19 0.33
N ILE A 398 0.22 -4.32 0.90
CA ILE A 398 0.37 -2.93 0.45
C ILE A 398 0.85 -2.85 -1.01
N TYR A 399 1.68 -3.82 -1.46
CA TYR A 399 2.21 -3.84 -2.83
C TYR A 399 1.10 -4.02 -3.86
N ARG A 400 0.14 -4.92 -3.61
CA ARG A 400 -0.99 -5.14 -4.50
C ARG A 400 -1.79 -3.85 -4.71
N SER A 401 -2.04 -3.11 -3.64
CA SER A 401 -2.81 -1.87 -3.70
C SER A 401 -2.05 -0.74 -4.38
N THR A 402 -0.76 -0.60 -4.06
CA THR A 402 0.11 0.41 -4.66
C THR A 402 0.42 0.11 -6.13
N ASP A 403 0.58 -1.17 -6.52
CA ASP A 403 0.79 -1.55 -7.91
C ASP A 403 -0.45 -1.26 -8.78
N LEU A 404 -1.68 -1.49 -8.28
CA LEU A 404 -2.91 -1.10 -9.00
C LEU A 404 -2.91 0.40 -9.34
N VAL A 405 -2.61 1.24 -8.34
CA VAL A 405 -2.56 2.69 -8.51
C VAL A 405 -1.42 3.10 -9.45
N ALA A 406 -0.22 2.54 -9.27
CA ALA A 406 0.94 2.85 -10.10
C ALA A 406 0.71 2.48 -11.57
N GLN A 407 0.19 1.28 -11.86
CA GLN A 407 -0.11 0.83 -13.22
C GLN A 407 -1.19 1.69 -13.89
N PHE A 408 -2.26 2.03 -13.16
CA PHE A 408 -3.27 2.97 -13.64
C PHE A 408 -2.63 4.30 -14.05
N LEU A 409 -1.84 4.91 -13.17
CA LEU A 409 -1.19 6.19 -13.43
C LEU A 409 -0.23 6.12 -14.63
N ILE A 410 0.58 5.07 -14.72
CA ILE A 410 1.49 4.83 -15.86
C ILE A 410 0.71 4.80 -17.17
N ASN A 411 -0.41 4.07 -17.20
CA ASN A 411 -1.24 3.94 -18.41
C ASN A 411 -1.94 5.23 -18.82
N LYS A 412 -2.22 6.15 -17.87
CA LYS A 412 -2.92 7.42 -18.16
C LYS A 412 -1.96 8.60 -18.42
N LEU A 413 -0.72 8.48 -17.98
CA LEU A 413 0.27 9.56 -18.10
C LEU A 413 1.24 9.39 -19.28
N LYS A 414 1.36 8.18 -19.79
CA LYS A 414 2.10 7.86 -21.03
C LYS A 414 1.16 7.77 -22.23
#